data_fc5fa0f28ccee29cdf81d409f763b6e4
#
_entry.id   fc5fa0f28ccee29cdf81d409f763b6e4
#
_cell.length_a   1.000
_cell.length_b   1.000
_cell.length_c   1.000
_cell.angle_alpha   90.00
_cell.angle_beta   90.00
_cell.angle_gamma   90.00
#
_symmetry.space_group_name_H-M   'P 1'
#
loop_
_entity.id
_entity.type
_entity.pdbx_description
1 polymer ?
#
loop_
_entity_poly.entity_id
_entity_poly.type
_entity_poly.pdbx_seq_one_letter_code
_entity_poly.pdbx_strand_id
1 'polypeptide(L)'
;MEKAYNISELRFENDYLILTADNQTIKLRLKDISKKLAKANEQELNDFKISPSGYGIHWRLLDEDLSVNGLLKLYQTKSPKNQLHI
;
A
#
# COMPACT_ATOMS: atom_id res chain seq x y z
N MET A 1 16.41 -6.98 8.57
CA MET A 1 16.20 -5.63 9.04
C MET A 1 15.22 -4.89 8.16
N GLU A 2 14.29 -4.20 8.75
CA GLU A 2 13.28 -3.50 7.99
C GLU A 2 13.79 -2.17 7.51
N LYS A 3 13.45 -1.84 6.28
CA LYS A 3 13.81 -0.56 5.75
C LYS A 3 12.79 0.48 6.17
N ALA A 4 13.25 1.65 6.57
CA ALA A 4 12.38 2.76 6.89
C ALA A 4 12.03 3.51 5.61
N TYR A 5 10.81 4.02 5.54
CA TYR A 5 10.34 4.78 4.39
C TYR A 5 9.76 6.10 4.85
N ASN A 6 9.90 7.09 4.00
CA ASN A 6 9.29 8.39 4.25
C ASN A 6 7.97 8.43 3.49
N ILE A 7 6.87 8.21 4.20
CA ILE A 7 5.55 8.15 3.59
C ILE A 7 4.98 9.56 3.56
N SER A 8 4.70 10.07 2.38
CA SER A 8 4.12 11.40 2.24
C SER A 8 2.66 11.36 1.83
N GLU A 9 2.17 10.22 1.36
CA GLU A 9 0.77 10.13 0.97
C GLU A 9 0.29 8.69 1.04
N LEU A 10 -0.91 8.50 1.56
CA LEU A 10 -1.59 7.22 1.49
C LEU A 10 -3.07 7.54 1.38
N ARG A 11 -3.68 7.17 0.27
CA ARG A 11 -5.10 7.43 0.05
C ARG A 11 -5.71 6.35 -0.81
N PHE A 12 -7.01 6.38 -0.91
CA PHE A 12 -7.77 5.36 -1.62
C PHE A 12 -8.70 6.01 -2.63
N GLU A 13 -8.71 5.49 -3.84
CA GLU A 13 -9.59 5.98 -4.91
C GLU A 13 -10.10 4.79 -5.71
N ASN A 14 -11.41 4.63 -5.81
CA ASN A 14 -11.99 3.65 -6.74
C ASN A 14 -11.34 2.27 -6.67
N ASP A 15 -11.27 1.68 -5.54
CA ASP A 15 -10.67 0.35 -5.35
C ASP A 15 -9.17 0.31 -5.49
N TYR A 16 -8.52 1.46 -5.51
CA TYR A 16 -7.07 1.53 -5.57
C TYR A 16 -6.49 2.11 -4.30
N LEU A 17 -5.34 1.61 -3.93
CA LEU A 17 -4.52 2.19 -2.88
C LEU A 17 -3.42 2.99 -3.57
N ILE A 18 -3.25 4.24 -3.18
CA ILE A 18 -2.24 5.11 -3.73
C ILE A 18 -1.30 5.50 -2.60
N LEU A 19 -0.03 5.16 -2.75
CA LEU A 19 0.97 5.34 -1.72
C LEU A 19 2.20 6.03 -2.30
N THR A 20 2.68 7.06 -1.61
CA THR A 20 3.94 7.70 -1.98
C THR A 20 4.94 7.45 -0.86
N ALA A 21 6.00 6.75 -1.18
CA ALA A 21 7.06 6.40 -0.25
C ALA A 21 8.38 6.79 -0.88
N ASP A 22 9.18 7.58 -0.16
CA ASP A 22 10.48 8.05 -0.65
C ASP A 22 10.38 8.66 -2.04
N ASN A 23 9.35 9.48 -2.23
CA ASN A 23 9.11 10.19 -3.50
C ASN A 23 8.68 9.30 -4.66
N GLN A 24 8.39 8.05 -4.38
CA GLN A 24 7.88 7.15 -5.41
C GLN A 24 6.39 6.89 -5.14
N THR A 25 5.54 7.18 -6.12
CA THR A 25 4.12 6.97 -5.99
C THR A 25 3.73 5.68 -6.70
N ILE A 26 3.02 4.82 -5.98
CA ILE A 26 2.53 3.57 -6.56
C ILE A 26 1.01 3.55 -6.44
N LYS A 27 0.39 2.79 -7.33
CA LYS A 27 -1.05 2.63 -7.36
C LYS A 27 -1.34 1.15 -7.53
N LEU A 28 -2.03 0.57 -6.56
CA LEU A 28 -2.32 -0.86 -6.56
C LEU A 28 -3.80 -1.08 -6.35
N ARG A 29 -4.33 -2.10 -7.02
CA ARG A 29 -5.73 -2.46 -6.84
C ARG A 29 -5.90 -3.17 -5.50
N LEU A 30 -6.91 -2.79 -4.74
CA LEU A 30 -7.09 -3.37 -3.41
C LEU A 30 -7.24 -4.88 -3.44
N LYS A 31 -7.93 -5.42 -4.44
CA LYS A 31 -8.12 -6.87 -4.50
C LYS A 31 -6.82 -7.63 -4.71
N ASP A 32 -5.80 -6.96 -5.22
CA ASP A 32 -4.49 -7.59 -5.41
C ASP A 32 -3.64 -7.53 -4.16
N ILE A 33 -4.07 -6.75 -3.18
CA ILE A 33 -3.32 -6.56 -1.96
C ILE A 33 -3.92 -7.35 -0.80
N SER A 34 -5.20 -7.20 -0.58
CA SER A 34 -5.84 -7.74 0.62
C SER A 34 -7.34 -7.86 0.41
N LYS A 35 -7.86 -9.04 0.66
CA LYS A 35 -9.31 -9.24 0.56
C LYS A 35 -10.07 -8.40 1.57
N LYS A 36 -9.50 -8.19 2.74
CA LYS A 36 -10.14 -7.37 3.76
C LYS A 36 -10.27 -5.94 3.29
N LEU A 37 -9.21 -5.39 2.71
CA LEU A 37 -9.26 -4.03 2.21
C LEU A 37 -10.20 -3.90 1.02
N ALA A 38 -10.23 -4.92 0.17
CA ALA A 38 -11.09 -4.87 -1.01
C ALA A 38 -12.57 -4.83 -0.65
N LYS A 39 -12.92 -5.40 0.51
CA LYS A 39 -14.32 -5.42 0.95
C LYS A 39 -14.64 -4.30 1.92
N ALA A 40 -13.67 -3.53 2.32
CA ALA A 40 -13.86 -2.51 3.35
C ALA A 40 -14.62 -1.30 2.80
N ASN A 41 -15.33 -0.62 3.69
CA ASN A 41 -15.98 0.62 3.32
C ASN A 41 -14.97 1.77 3.49
N GLU A 42 -15.39 2.95 3.09
CA GLU A 42 -14.52 4.10 3.11
C GLU A 42 -14.01 4.44 4.51
N GLN A 43 -14.88 4.32 5.49
CA GLN A 43 -14.51 4.61 6.86
C GLN A 43 -13.44 3.64 7.37
N GLU A 44 -13.59 2.38 7.04
CA GLU A 44 -12.62 1.37 7.45
C GLU A 44 -11.28 1.57 6.75
N LEU A 45 -11.31 1.91 5.48
CA LEU A 45 -10.07 2.13 4.72
C LEU A 45 -9.29 3.32 5.24
N ASN A 46 -9.98 4.35 5.69
CA ASN A 46 -9.31 5.55 6.14
C ASN A 46 -8.90 5.54 7.61
N ASP A 47 -9.21 4.47 8.32
CA ASP A 47 -8.82 4.34 9.72
C ASP A 47 -7.56 3.49 9.81
N PHE A 48 -6.44 4.07 9.43
CA PHE A 48 -5.16 3.37 9.44
C PHE A 48 -4.11 4.13 10.23
N LYS A 49 -3.06 3.42 10.58
CA LYS A 49 -1.88 4.01 11.21
C LYS A 49 -0.65 3.55 10.48
N ILE A 50 0.23 4.50 10.22
CA ILE A 50 1.51 4.20 9.60
C ILE A 50 2.52 4.10 10.74
N SER A 51 3.36 3.05 10.73
CA SER A 51 4.34 2.88 11.78
C SER A 51 5.32 4.06 11.80
N PRO A 52 5.95 4.33 12.94
CA PRO A 52 6.82 5.51 13.05
C PRO A 52 7.93 5.59 12.00
N SER A 53 8.47 4.46 11.60
CA SER A 53 9.53 4.49 10.58
C SER A 53 8.99 4.24 9.18
N GLY A 54 7.68 4.22 9.03
CA GLY A 54 7.10 4.09 7.70
C GLY A 54 7.24 2.72 7.06
N TYR A 55 7.51 1.68 7.83
CA TYR A 55 7.69 0.37 7.22
C TYR A 55 6.41 -0.44 7.17
N GLY A 56 5.38 -0.06 7.90
CA GLY A 56 4.14 -0.82 7.91
C GLY A 56 2.91 0.06 8.07
N ILE A 57 1.77 -0.48 7.70
CA ILE A 57 0.48 0.19 7.81
C ILE A 57 -0.47 -0.76 8.51
N HIS A 58 -1.20 -0.27 9.50
CA HIS A 58 -2.12 -1.09 10.27
C HIS A 58 -3.53 -0.51 10.19
N TRP A 59 -4.52 -1.36 9.89
CA TRP A 59 -5.94 -1.01 9.90
C TRP A 59 -6.58 -1.71 11.09
N ARG A 60 -6.87 -0.95 12.14
CA ARG A 60 -7.38 -1.55 13.37
C ARG A 60 -8.79 -2.13 13.23
N LEU A 61 -9.65 -1.49 12.43
CA LEU A 61 -11.01 -2.00 12.27
C LEU A 61 -11.07 -3.29 11.48
N LEU A 62 -10.08 -3.53 10.64
CA LEU A 62 -10.03 -4.71 9.81
C LEU A 62 -9.03 -5.73 10.33
N ASP A 63 -8.29 -5.38 11.36
CA ASP A 63 -7.22 -6.23 11.89
C ASP A 63 -6.31 -6.67 10.75
N GLU A 64 -5.85 -5.70 9.98
CA GLU A 64 -5.00 -5.96 8.83
C GLU A 64 -3.71 -5.16 8.92
N ASP A 65 -2.59 -5.81 8.58
CA ASP A 65 -1.28 -5.19 8.56
C ASP A 65 -0.62 -5.44 7.23
N LEU A 66 -0.04 -4.40 6.66
CA LEU A 66 0.68 -4.54 5.40
C LEU A 66 2.06 -3.90 5.52
N SER A 67 3.01 -4.53 4.86
CA SER A 67 4.38 -4.02 4.80
C SER A 67 4.51 -3.08 3.62
N VAL A 68 5.08 -1.89 3.85
CA VAL A 68 5.32 -0.95 2.76
C VAL A 68 6.27 -1.57 1.74
N ASN A 69 7.30 -2.26 2.21
CA ASN A 69 8.22 -2.93 1.32
C ASN A 69 7.50 -3.99 0.47
N GLY A 70 6.57 -4.70 1.07
CA GLY A 70 5.78 -5.68 0.35
C GLY A 70 4.92 -5.05 -0.73
N LEU A 71 4.34 -3.88 -0.44
CA LEU A 71 3.54 -3.17 -1.44
C LEU A 71 4.39 -2.69 -2.60
N LEU A 72 5.59 -2.19 -2.31
CA LEU A 72 6.48 -1.75 -3.37
C LEU A 72 6.92 -2.91 -4.25
N LYS A 73 7.20 -4.05 -3.65
CA LYS A 73 7.58 -5.22 -4.42
C LYS A 73 6.41 -5.72 -5.28
N LEU A 74 5.22 -5.71 -4.74
CA LEU A 74 4.06 -6.12 -5.50
C LEU A 74 3.84 -5.20 -6.69
N TYR A 75 4.01 -3.91 -6.48
CA TYR A 75 3.86 -2.94 -7.56
C TYR A 75 4.86 -3.24 -8.68
N GLN A 76 6.10 -3.59 -8.34
CA GLN A 76 7.10 -3.90 -9.33
C GLN A 76 6.73 -5.12 -10.16
N THR A 77 6.15 -6.13 -9.53
CA THR A 77 5.77 -7.33 -10.27
C THR A 77 4.54 -7.13 -11.11
N LYS A 78 3.66 -6.19 -10.71
CA LYS A 78 2.43 -5.97 -11.45
C LYS A 78 2.57 -4.91 -12.53
N SER A 79 3.63 -4.16 -12.53
CA SER A 79 3.79 -3.08 -13.48
C SER A 79 4.33 -3.61 -14.80
N PRO A 80 3.56 -3.51 -15.89
CA PRO A 80 4.02 -4.09 -17.16
C PRO A 80 5.29 -3.46 -17.67
N LYS A 81 5.55 -2.23 -17.41
CA LYS A 81 6.74 -1.63 -17.97
C LYS A 81 8.00 -2.19 -17.39
N ASN A 82 7.93 -2.94 -16.31
CA ASN A 82 9.12 -3.54 -15.77
C ASN A 82 9.66 -4.62 -16.66
N GLN A 83 8.90 -5.10 -17.58
CA GLN A 83 9.38 -6.13 -18.45
C GLN A 83 9.86 -5.63 -19.74
N LEU A 84 9.81 -4.38 -19.94
CA LEU A 84 10.21 -3.92 -21.19
C LEU A 84 11.58 -3.92 -21.34
N HIS A 85 12.13 -4.00 -20.89
CA HIS A 85 13.37 -3.97 -21.22
C HIS A 85 13.85 -4.96 -21.78
N ILE A 86 13.65 -5.21 -22.18
CA ILE A 86 14.07 -6.22 -22.78
C ILE A 86 14.69 -6.10 -23.80
#